data_0e927471f85286d38930d5d9a66970f9
#
_entry.id   0e927471f85286d38930d5d9a66970f9
#
_cell.length_a   1.000
_cell.length_b   1.000
_cell.length_c   1.000
_cell.angle_alpha   90.00
_cell.angle_beta   90.00
_cell.angle_gamma   90.00
#
_symmetry.space_group_name_H-M   'P 1'
#
loop_
_entity.id
_entity.type
_entity.pdbx_description
1 polymer ?
#
loop_
_entity_poly.entity_id
_entity_poly.type
_entity_poly.pdbx_seq_one_letter_code
_entity_poly.pdbx_strand_id
1 'polypeptide(L)'
;MSHFLDRLNHFSLPRESFSGDHGVTTGEDRTWEDAYRNRWAHDKIVRSTHGVNCTGSCSWKIYVKGGIVTWETQQTDYPRTRWDMPNHEPRGCARGASYSWYLYSANRVKYPMVRGRLLERWRAALAAKKDPVDAWASLVGNAEARRDWQKVRGMGGFVRSSWDE
;
A
#
# COMPACT_ATOMS: atom_id res chain seq x y z
N MET A 1 -10.13 25.83 -26.11
CA MET A 1 -9.39 25.28 -27.28
C MET A 1 -9.17 23.81 -27.03
N SER A 2 -9.33 22.97 -28.04
CA SER A 2 -9.32 21.53 -27.81
C SER A 2 -7.88 21.03 -27.75
N HIS A 3 -7.57 20.17 -26.79
CA HIS A 3 -6.29 19.46 -26.69
C HIS A 3 -5.85 18.73 -27.98
N PHE A 4 -6.76 18.56 -28.92
CA PHE A 4 -6.50 17.98 -30.22
C PHE A 4 -5.71 18.93 -31.14
N LEU A 5 -6.05 20.21 -31.13
CA LEU A 5 -5.33 21.20 -31.94
C LEU A 5 -3.92 21.46 -31.39
N ASP A 6 -3.77 21.40 -30.08
CA ASP A 6 -2.45 21.50 -29.45
C ASP A 6 -1.55 20.31 -29.85
N ARG A 7 -2.12 19.13 -29.98
CA ARG A 7 -1.40 17.94 -30.48
C ARG A 7 -1.01 18.04 -31.94
N LEU A 8 -1.83 18.67 -32.78
CA LEU A 8 -1.47 18.90 -34.18
C LEU A 8 -0.29 19.85 -34.32
N ASN A 9 -0.23 20.90 -33.50
CA ASN A 9 0.92 21.79 -33.44
C ASN A 9 2.20 21.07 -33.01
N HIS A 10 2.08 20.07 -32.16
CA HIS A 10 3.20 19.24 -31.74
C HIS A 10 3.88 18.51 -32.91
N PHE A 11 3.12 18.04 -33.88
CA PHE A 11 3.64 17.36 -35.07
C PHE A 11 4.08 18.29 -36.20
N SER A 12 3.71 19.58 -36.14
CA SER A 12 3.90 20.51 -37.24
C SER A 12 5.17 21.37 -37.19
N LEU A 13 5.91 21.32 -36.09
CA LEU A 13 7.07 22.18 -35.84
C LEU A 13 8.34 21.39 -35.47
N PRO A 14 8.87 20.53 -36.35
CA PRO A 14 10.13 19.88 -36.10
C PRO A 14 11.26 20.93 -36.07
N ARG A 15 12.10 20.91 -35.04
CA ARG A 15 13.18 21.90 -34.85
C ARG A 15 14.57 21.33 -35.14
N GLU A 16 14.78 20.09 -34.85
CA GLU A 16 16.09 19.46 -34.97
C GLU A 16 15.98 18.07 -35.58
N SER A 17 16.98 17.68 -36.36
CA SER A 17 17.08 16.32 -36.83
C SER A 17 17.75 15.40 -35.80
N PHE A 18 17.40 14.13 -35.79
CA PHE A 18 18.16 13.13 -35.07
C PHE A 18 19.57 13.00 -35.61
N SER A 19 20.49 12.54 -34.76
CA SER A 19 21.85 12.23 -35.19
C SER A 19 21.83 11.30 -36.41
N GLY A 20 22.53 11.69 -37.47
CA GLY A 20 22.57 10.95 -38.71
C GLY A 20 21.38 11.20 -39.64
N ASP A 21 20.65 12.27 -39.48
CA ASP A 21 19.51 12.68 -40.33
C ASP A 21 18.34 11.68 -40.43
N HIS A 22 18.21 10.81 -39.45
CA HIS A 22 17.18 9.78 -39.45
C HIS A 22 15.81 10.24 -38.92
N GLY A 23 15.59 11.50 -38.78
CA GLY A 23 14.35 12.08 -38.33
C GLY A 23 14.52 13.48 -37.78
N VAL A 24 13.44 14.06 -37.30
CA VAL A 24 13.43 15.40 -36.72
C VAL A 24 12.89 15.35 -35.32
N THR A 25 13.46 16.16 -34.42
CA THR A 25 12.95 16.38 -33.09
C THR A 25 12.15 17.67 -33.03
N THR A 26 11.10 17.68 -32.22
CA THR A 26 10.44 18.90 -31.82
C THR A 26 11.21 19.48 -30.64
N GLY A 27 11.53 20.75 -30.63
CA GLY A 27 12.23 21.40 -29.50
C GLY A 27 11.30 21.68 -28.32
N GLU A 28 10.40 20.77 -28.02
CA GLU A 28 9.44 20.89 -26.94
C GLU A 28 10.03 20.44 -25.61
N ASP A 29 9.52 21.04 -24.54
CA ASP A 29 9.81 20.54 -23.19
C ASP A 29 9.16 19.17 -23.02
N ARG A 30 10.00 18.15 -22.89
CA ARG A 30 9.63 16.75 -22.69
C ARG A 30 9.95 16.25 -21.29
N THR A 31 10.12 17.12 -20.32
CA THR A 31 10.43 16.76 -18.93
C THR A 31 9.36 15.86 -18.32
N TRP A 32 8.12 15.92 -18.81
CA TRP A 32 7.08 14.98 -18.40
C TRP A 32 7.41 13.52 -18.74
N GLU A 33 8.20 13.27 -19.81
CA GLU A 33 8.64 11.92 -20.14
C GLU A 33 9.66 11.39 -19.13
N ASP A 34 10.47 12.27 -18.56
CA ASP A 34 11.42 11.88 -17.52
C ASP A 34 10.71 11.38 -16.29
N ALA A 35 9.60 12.02 -15.90
CA ALA A 35 8.76 11.54 -14.81
C ALA A 35 8.21 10.14 -15.10
N TYR A 36 7.79 9.87 -16.34
CA TYR A 36 7.32 8.56 -16.76
C TYR A 36 8.45 7.52 -16.78
N ARG A 37 9.59 7.83 -17.37
CA ARG A 37 10.76 6.96 -17.46
C ARG A 37 11.34 6.65 -16.09
N ASN A 38 11.41 7.66 -15.22
CA ASN A 38 11.93 7.53 -13.87
C ASN A 38 10.97 6.84 -12.90
N ARG A 39 9.73 6.61 -13.29
CA ARG A 39 8.75 5.89 -12.48
C ARG A 39 9.24 4.51 -12.03
N TRP A 40 9.97 3.84 -12.89
CA TRP A 40 10.48 2.48 -12.66
C TRP A 40 11.91 2.45 -12.11
N ALA A 41 12.56 3.61 -11.99
CA ALA A 41 13.88 3.69 -11.40
C ALA A 41 13.82 3.32 -9.91
N HIS A 42 14.82 2.60 -9.45
CA HIS A 42 14.93 2.14 -8.06
C HIS A 42 16.38 2.07 -7.61
N ASP A 43 16.58 2.21 -6.31
CA ASP A 43 17.89 2.10 -5.67
C ASP A 43 18.16 0.66 -5.22
N LYS A 44 17.09 -0.03 -4.85
CA LYS A 44 17.16 -1.42 -4.37
C LYS A 44 15.85 -2.17 -4.61
N ILE A 45 15.99 -3.49 -4.58
CA ILE A 45 14.88 -4.42 -4.58
C ILE A 45 14.90 -5.17 -3.25
N VAL A 46 13.78 -5.24 -2.56
CA VAL A 46 13.63 -5.97 -1.31
C VAL A 46 12.57 -7.06 -1.51
N ARG A 47 12.85 -8.25 -1.00
CA ARG A 47 11.83 -9.31 -0.96
C ARG A 47 10.89 -9.06 0.19
N SER A 48 9.61 -9.15 -0.06
CA SER A 48 8.58 -9.01 0.96
C SER A 48 7.33 -9.81 0.60
N THR A 49 6.42 -9.87 1.53
CA THR A 49 5.07 -10.39 1.34
C THR A 49 4.07 -9.38 1.89
N HIS A 50 2.82 -9.48 1.51
CA HIS A 50 1.76 -8.70 2.16
C HIS A 50 0.96 -9.56 3.14
N GLY A 51 0.70 -9.02 4.32
CA GLY A 51 0.03 -9.72 5.42
C GLY A 51 -1.47 -9.46 5.49
N VAL A 52 -2.18 -9.58 4.37
CA VAL A 52 -3.65 -9.49 4.39
C VAL A 52 -4.27 -10.87 4.58
N ASN A 53 -5.58 -10.93 4.83
CA ASN A 53 -6.39 -12.13 4.97
C ASN A 53 -6.38 -12.98 3.68
N CYS A 54 -5.22 -13.48 3.32
CA CYS A 54 -4.97 -14.16 2.08
C CYS A 54 -4.16 -15.43 2.33
N THR A 55 -4.60 -16.54 1.75
CA THR A 55 -3.92 -17.83 1.80
C THR A 55 -2.83 -17.98 0.73
N GLY A 56 -2.73 -17.02 -0.20
CA GLY A 56 -1.80 -17.07 -1.32
C GLY A 56 -0.33 -16.96 -0.93
N SER A 57 -0.03 -16.30 0.19
CA SER A 57 1.33 -16.14 0.72
C SER A 57 2.36 -15.74 -0.34
N CYS A 58 1.98 -14.84 -1.23
CA CYS A 58 2.82 -14.44 -2.36
C CYS A 58 4.10 -13.77 -1.87
N SER A 59 5.20 -14.01 -2.56
CA SER A 59 6.44 -13.28 -2.39
C SER A 59 6.61 -12.26 -3.49
N TRP A 60 7.00 -11.05 -3.13
CA TRP A 60 7.09 -9.90 -4.02
C TRP A 60 8.49 -9.32 -4.04
N LYS A 61 8.91 -8.88 -5.21
CA LYS A 61 10.04 -7.96 -5.38
C LYS A 61 9.50 -6.56 -5.21
N ILE A 62 9.91 -5.90 -4.16
CA ILE A 62 9.50 -4.53 -3.83
C ILE A 62 10.59 -3.58 -4.29
N TYR A 63 10.25 -2.69 -5.19
CA TYR A 63 11.17 -1.70 -5.75
C TYR A 63 11.12 -0.44 -4.90
N VAL A 64 12.27 0.00 -4.45
CA VAL A 64 12.42 1.16 -3.54
C VAL A 64 13.32 2.19 -4.17
N LYS A 65 12.93 3.45 -4.11
CA LYS A 65 13.71 4.61 -4.52
C LYS A 65 13.67 5.67 -3.43
N GLY A 66 14.84 6.10 -2.95
CA GLY A 66 14.93 7.11 -1.90
C GLY A 66 14.12 6.76 -0.63
N GLY A 67 14.05 5.47 -0.27
CA GLY A 67 13.27 4.99 0.87
C GLY A 67 11.76 4.82 0.60
N ILE A 68 11.29 5.15 -0.59
CA ILE A 68 9.88 5.05 -0.97
C ILE A 68 9.67 3.82 -1.85
N VAL A 69 8.67 3.02 -1.54
CA VAL A 69 8.23 1.92 -2.39
C VAL A 69 7.55 2.51 -3.63
N THR A 70 8.08 2.19 -4.80
CA THR A 70 7.56 2.73 -6.08
C THR A 70 6.64 1.76 -6.79
N TRP A 71 6.92 0.49 -6.71
CA TRP A 71 6.09 -0.56 -7.29
C TRP A 71 6.49 -1.95 -6.78
N GLU A 72 5.78 -2.97 -7.20
CA GLU A 72 6.02 -4.37 -6.86
C GLU A 72 5.79 -5.30 -8.05
N THR A 73 6.58 -6.36 -8.10
CA THR A 73 6.37 -7.46 -9.05
C THR A 73 6.42 -8.81 -8.35
N GLN A 74 5.76 -9.78 -8.92
CA GLN A 74 5.83 -11.15 -8.42
C GLN A 74 7.26 -11.67 -8.42
N GLN A 75 7.70 -12.23 -7.33
CA GLN A 75 8.94 -12.99 -7.26
C GLN A 75 8.77 -14.28 -8.05
N THR A 76 9.64 -14.52 -9.03
CA THR A 76 9.57 -15.69 -9.92
C THR A 76 10.79 -16.61 -9.82
N ASP A 77 11.83 -16.18 -9.15
CA ASP A 77 13.12 -16.85 -9.02
C ASP A 77 13.23 -17.67 -7.74
N TYR A 78 12.20 -18.47 -7.46
CA TYR A 78 12.27 -19.43 -6.38
C TYR A 78 13.23 -20.57 -6.69
N PRO A 79 14.08 -20.98 -5.75
CA PRO A 79 14.86 -22.19 -5.90
C PRO A 79 13.92 -23.40 -5.91
N ARG A 80 14.27 -24.39 -6.71
CA ARG A 80 13.54 -25.65 -6.70
C ARG A 80 13.71 -26.33 -5.32
N THR A 81 12.60 -26.66 -4.68
CA THR A 81 12.59 -27.24 -3.34
C THR A 81 12.73 -28.75 -3.37
N ARG A 82 12.28 -29.40 -4.44
CA ARG A 82 12.37 -30.85 -4.64
C ARG A 82 12.67 -31.16 -6.11
N TRP A 83 13.48 -32.16 -6.34
CA TRP A 83 13.88 -32.57 -7.71
C TRP A 83 12.80 -33.39 -8.42
N ASP A 84 12.00 -34.12 -7.64
CA ASP A 84 11.00 -35.10 -8.09
C ASP A 84 9.59 -34.53 -8.27
N MET A 85 9.40 -33.25 -7.95
CA MET A 85 8.11 -32.57 -8.08
C MET A 85 8.25 -31.28 -8.88
N PRO A 86 7.20 -30.89 -9.60
CA PRO A 86 7.16 -29.56 -10.19
C PRO A 86 7.41 -28.48 -9.14
N ASN A 87 8.18 -27.47 -9.51
CA ASN A 87 8.41 -26.37 -8.61
C ASN A 87 7.13 -25.56 -8.40
N HIS A 88 7.05 -24.90 -7.24
CA HIS A 88 5.99 -23.95 -6.99
C HIS A 88 6.05 -22.83 -8.05
N GLU A 89 4.94 -22.63 -8.75
CA GLU A 89 4.77 -21.49 -9.66
C GLU A 89 4.22 -20.32 -8.88
N PRO A 90 5.01 -19.26 -8.68
CA PRO A 90 4.52 -18.09 -7.96
C PRO A 90 3.38 -17.44 -8.72
N ARG A 91 2.28 -17.20 -8.02
CA ARG A 91 1.09 -16.57 -8.59
C ARG A 91 0.62 -15.44 -7.69
N GLY A 92 0.89 -14.22 -8.13
CA GLY A 92 0.36 -13.03 -7.52
C GLY A 92 -1.04 -12.69 -8.04
N CYS A 93 -1.70 -11.78 -7.37
CA CYS A 93 -2.98 -11.23 -7.83
C CYS A 93 -2.88 -9.70 -7.94
N ALA A 94 -3.86 -9.08 -8.58
CA ALA A 94 -3.93 -7.63 -8.76
C ALA A 94 -3.88 -6.86 -7.43
N ARG A 95 -4.41 -7.41 -6.34
CA ARG A 95 -4.32 -6.80 -5.02
C ARG A 95 -2.87 -6.69 -4.55
N GLY A 96 -2.11 -7.78 -4.61
CA GLY A 96 -0.69 -7.76 -4.25
C GLY A 96 0.12 -6.82 -5.12
N ALA A 97 -0.13 -6.83 -6.43
CA ALA A 97 0.54 -5.96 -7.40
C ALA A 97 0.19 -4.46 -7.29
N SER A 98 -0.68 -4.08 -6.36
CA SER A 98 -1.10 -2.69 -6.15
C SER A 98 -0.86 -2.20 -4.71
N TYR A 99 -0.06 -2.89 -3.92
CA TYR A 99 0.13 -2.57 -2.51
C TYR A 99 0.88 -1.25 -2.27
N SER A 100 1.77 -0.85 -3.18
CA SER A 100 2.40 0.47 -3.14
C SER A 100 1.37 1.61 -3.14
N TRP A 101 0.26 1.43 -3.84
CA TRP A 101 -0.85 2.38 -3.82
C TRP A 101 -1.54 2.47 -2.45
N TYR A 102 -1.70 1.36 -1.75
CA TYR A 102 -2.25 1.35 -0.39
C TYR A 102 -1.33 2.06 0.61
N LEU A 103 -0.02 1.88 0.47
CA LEU A 103 0.95 2.50 1.37
C LEU A 103 0.85 4.04 1.38
N TYR A 104 0.60 4.63 0.22
CA TYR A 104 0.59 6.10 0.05
C TYR A 104 -0.80 6.65 -0.28
N SER A 105 -1.82 5.83 -0.17
CA SER A 105 -3.20 6.22 -0.40
C SER A 105 -3.66 7.29 0.61
N ALA A 106 -4.48 8.21 0.13
CA ALA A 106 -5.15 9.19 0.99
C ALA A 106 -6.05 8.54 2.06
N ASN A 107 -6.54 7.33 1.79
CA ASN A 107 -7.39 6.58 2.71
C ASN A 107 -6.61 5.80 3.77
N ARG A 108 -5.27 5.85 3.74
CA ARG A 108 -4.47 5.17 4.74
C ARG A 108 -4.74 5.73 6.12
N VAL A 109 -5.05 4.86 7.07
CA VAL A 109 -5.24 5.23 8.48
C VAL A 109 -3.90 5.67 9.06
N LYS A 110 -3.82 6.92 9.51
CA LYS A 110 -2.58 7.54 10.02
C LYS A 110 -2.42 7.42 11.54
N TYR A 111 -3.50 7.16 12.24
CA TYR A 111 -3.55 7.13 13.69
C TYR A 111 -4.29 5.89 14.16
N PRO A 112 -4.01 5.39 15.38
CA PRO A 112 -4.82 4.33 15.96
C PRO A 112 -6.25 4.85 16.14
N MET A 113 -7.19 4.04 15.70
CA MET A 113 -8.61 4.34 15.78
C MET A 113 -9.29 3.23 16.55
N VAL A 114 -9.93 3.57 17.63
CA VAL A 114 -10.64 2.64 18.50
C VAL A 114 -12.13 2.98 18.50
N ARG A 115 -12.95 1.97 18.57
CA ARG A 115 -14.38 2.18 18.71
C ARG A 115 -14.67 2.91 20.04
N GLY A 116 -15.33 4.08 19.99
CA GLY A 116 -15.51 4.95 21.13
C GLY A 116 -16.11 4.24 22.33
N ARG A 117 -17.14 3.41 22.11
CA ARG A 117 -17.77 2.64 23.19
C ARG A 117 -16.83 1.64 23.88
N LEU A 118 -15.93 1.04 23.12
CA LEU A 118 -14.90 0.17 23.69
C LEU A 118 -13.86 0.99 24.46
N LEU A 119 -13.46 2.12 23.92
CA LEU A 119 -12.46 2.99 24.54
C LEU A 119 -12.93 3.56 25.89
N GLU A 120 -14.18 3.97 25.97
CA GLU A 120 -14.79 4.40 27.27
C GLU A 120 -14.68 3.31 28.33
N ARG A 121 -15.08 2.09 27.97
CA ARG A 121 -15.01 0.94 28.89
C ARG A 121 -13.58 0.55 29.23
N TRP A 122 -12.69 0.63 28.26
CA TRP A 122 -11.27 0.38 28.47
C TRP A 122 -10.66 1.34 29.48
N ARG A 123 -10.89 2.63 29.30
CA ARG A 123 -10.41 3.67 30.22
C ARG A 123 -10.95 3.49 31.65
N ALA A 124 -12.21 3.18 31.77
CA ALA A 124 -12.83 2.89 33.06
C ALA A 124 -12.23 1.63 33.72
N ALA A 125 -12.05 0.56 32.96
CA ALA A 125 -11.45 -0.68 33.45
C ALA A 125 -9.99 -0.49 33.87
N LEU A 126 -9.21 0.23 33.06
CA LEU A 126 -7.81 0.53 33.36
C LEU A 126 -7.67 1.42 34.63
N ALA A 127 -8.53 2.41 34.81
CA ALA A 127 -8.56 3.23 36.01
C ALA A 127 -8.88 2.38 37.24
N ALA A 128 -9.76 1.41 37.13
CA ALA A 128 -10.16 0.55 38.25
C ALA A 128 -9.13 -0.53 38.59
N LYS A 129 -8.51 -1.14 37.58
CA LYS A 129 -7.58 -2.29 37.73
C LYS A 129 -6.12 -1.90 37.76
N LYS A 130 -5.75 -0.79 37.16
CA LYS A 130 -4.37 -0.28 36.99
C LYS A 130 -3.46 -1.16 36.12
N ASP A 131 -3.67 -2.45 36.10
CA ASP A 131 -2.97 -3.38 35.21
C ASP A 131 -3.76 -3.59 33.91
N PRO A 132 -3.14 -3.43 32.71
CA PRO A 132 -3.85 -3.51 31.44
C PRO A 132 -4.34 -4.93 31.12
N VAL A 133 -3.66 -5.99 31.59
CA VAL A 133 -4.07 -7.37 31.37
C VAL A 133 -5.34 -7.68 32.17
N ASP A 134 -5.36 -7.29 33.42
CA ASP A 134 -6.52 -7.43 34.32
C ASP A 134 -7.70 -6.58 33.85
N ALA A 135 -7.43 -5.36 33.40
CA ALA A 135 -8.45 -4.47 32.82
C ALA A 135 -9.10 -5.13 31.61
N TRP A 136 -8.31 -5.64 30.68
CA TRP A 136 -8.82 -6.34 29.51
C TRP A 136 -9.58 -7.61 29.87
N ALA A 137 -9.04 -8.43 30.76
CA ALA A 137 -9.71 -9.64 31.25
C ALA A 137 -11.07 -9.36 31.85
N SER A 138 -11.21 -8.25 32.62
CA SER A 138 -12.47 -7.83 33.19
C SER A 138 -13.53 -7.44 32.15
N LEU A 139 -13.11 -6.86 31.02
CA LEU A 139 -14.01 -6.50 29.93
C LEU A 139 -14.47 -7.72 29.14
N VAL A 140 -13.54 -8.62 28.77
CA VAL A 140 -13.86 -9.77 27.93
C VAL A 140 -14.52 -10.89 28.73
N GLY A 141 -14.25 -11.01 30.01
CA GLY A 141 -14.90 -11.93 30.93
C GLY A 141 -16.35 -11.56 31.27
N ASN A 142 -16.69 -10.29 31.22
CA ASN A 142 -18.05 -9.81 31.51
C ASN A 142 -18.91 -9.84 30.24
N ALA A 143 -19.93 -10.69 30.25
CA ALA A 143 -20.81 -10.89 29.10
C ALA A 143 -21.65 -9.64 28.75
N GLU A 144 -22.02 -8.84 29.73
CA GLU A 144 -22.78 -7.60 29.53
C GLU A 144 -21.87 -6.52 28.90
N ALA A 145 -20.69 -6.29 29.47
CA ALA A 145 -19.71 -5.36 28.94
C ALA A 145 -19.34 -5.71 27.49
N ARG A 146 -19.14 -6.99 27.21
CA ARG A 146 -18.86 -7.51 25.86
C ARG A 146 -20.00 -7.19 24.89
N ARG A 147 -21.23 -7.49 25.25
CA ARG A 147 -22.41 -7.20 24.42
C ARG A 147 -22.61 -5.72 24.16
N ASP A 148 -22.33 -4.87 25.12
CA ASP A 148 -22.50 -3.44 24.97
C ASP A 148 -21.63 -2.84 23.88
N TRP A 149 -20.32 -3.13 23.86
CA TRP A 149 -19.46 -2.62 22.79
C TRP A 149 -19.59 -3.40 21.46
N GLN A 150 -20.05 -4.64 21.52
CA GLN A 150 -20.33 -5.43 20.30
C GLN A 150 -21.54 -4.92 19.54
N LYS A 151 -22.55 -4.41 20.20
CA LYS A 151 -23.77 -3.87 19.58
C LYS A 151 -23.51 -2.73 18.60
N VAL A 152 -22.43 -1.99 18.79
CA VAL A 152 -22.08 -0.87 17.93
C VAL A 152 -21.12 -1.25 16.78
N ARG A 153 -20.85 -2.53 16.59
CA ARG A 153 -20.04 -3.00 15.46
C ARG A 153 -20.77 -2.74 14.14
N GLY A 154 -20.03 -2.19 13.17
CA GLY A 154 -20.60 -1.79 11.89
C GLY A 154 -21.28 -0.42 11.86
N MET A 155 -21.50 0.21 12.99
CA MET A 155 -22.21 1.49 13.11
C MET A 155 -21.26 2.71 13.09
N GLY A 156 -19.97 2.52 12.82
CA GLY A 156 -18.97 3.59 12.90
C GLY A 156 -18.58 3.92 14.34
N GLY A 157 -18.44 5.22 14.64
CA GLY A 157 -18.10 5.71 15.98
C GLY A 157 -16.67 5.44 16.39
N PHE A 158 -15.73 5.40 15.45
CA PHE A 158 -14.30 5.33 15.73
C PHE A 158 -13.79 6.69 16.19
N VAL A 159 -12.98 6.67 17.24
CA VAL A 159 -12.29 7.84 17.77
C VAL A 159 -10.78 7.61 17.75
N ARG A 160 -10.04 8.68 17.61
CA ARG A 160 -8.58 8.62 17.65
C ARG A 160 -8.12 8.29 19.06
N SER A 161 -7.18 7.37 19.16
CA SER A 161 -6.44 7.02 20.37
C SER A 161 -4.95 7.33 20.20
N SER A 162 -4.15 7.09 21.21
CA SER A 162 -2.69 7.07 21.12
C SER A 162 -2.18 5.65 20.95
N TRP A 163 -0.90 5.50 20.65
CA TRP A 163 -0.24 4.18 20.60
C TRP A 163 0.03 3.62 22.00
N ASP A 164 0.10 4.49 22.99
CA ASP A 164 0.33 4.10 24.40
C ASP A 164 -0.94 3.59 25.07
N GLU A 165 -2.09 4.01 24.59
CA GLU A 165 -3.41 3.60 25.06
C GLU A 165 -3.89 2.28 24.44
#